data_e316f5b9b944abad29d7874005f4955f
#
_entry.id   e316f5b9b944abad29d7874005f4955f
#
_cell.length_a   1.000
_cell.length_b   1.000
_cell.length_c   1.000
_cell.angle_alpha   90.00
_cell.angle_beta   90.00
_cell.angle_gamma   90.00
#
_symmetry.space_group_name_H-M   'P 1'
#
loop_
_entity.id
_entity.type
_entity.pdbx_description
1 polymer ?
#
loop_
_entity_poly.entity_id
_entity_poly.type
_entity_poly.pdbx_seq_one_letter_code
_entity_poly.pdbx_strand_id
1 'polypeptide(L)'
;VFVDPATQQVVHRMVGAGSADWLIAGAKLANDPQNNLSAMIKRYEAGERGEQFLSAYLAALSAAYMAEEQGKVAAEYLNSLSEEQLATKENWELVKKYVSDPLSEPLKKVMQSRDKFYAVAGKEVVDYKLDNSIMGATMRLAAWRPGMDQVFDEKRNEELIGYLLSVDYAGAPAALAQLYTAAYIRKGDFRGMLDKMKEVLSYNMFRAGADQHYFQNNIEALTLCDDKALVEEGIKWIDEVCLNTSDYFTKANLMNSKARLQTKIGDTLGADKSKMEEEKYNKEGERRSGGKVMRAMRMN
;
A
#
# COMPACT_ATOMS: atom_id res chain seq x y z
N VAL A 1 -11.42 7.40 -32.62
CA VAL A 1 -12.46 6.37 -32.63
C VAL A 1 -12.77 6.05 -34.07
N PHE A 2 -12.83 4.77 -34.41
CA PHE A 2 -13.22 4.26 -35.73
C PHE A 2 -14.57 3.56 -35.60
N VAL A 3 -15.47 3.90 -36.49
CA VAL A 3 -16.86 3.43 -36.52
C VAL A 3 -17.13 2.68 -37.81
N ASP A 4 -17.79 1.54 -37.74
CA ASP A 4 -18.28 0.83 -38.89
C ASP A 4 -19.46 1.63 -39.47
N PRO A 5 -19.40 2.10 -40.73
CA PRO A 5 -20.47 2.91 -41.33
C PRO A 5 -21.79 2.15 -41.52
N ALA A 6 -21.73 0.83 -41.64
CA ALA A 6 -22.93 0.02 -41.86
C ALA A 6 -23.71 -0.24 -40.56
N THR A 7 -23.01 -0.47 -39.45
CA THR A 7 -23.60 -0.80 -38.15
C THR A 7 -23.64 0.38 -37.16
N GLN A 8 -22.92 1.46 -37.46
CA GLN A 8 -22.71 2.62 -36.60
C GLN A 8 -22.07 2.25 -35.24
N GLN A 9 -21.42 1.11 -35.12
CA GLN A 9 -20.76 0.65 -33.93
C GLN A 9 -19.26 1.02 -33.92
N VAL A 10 -18.73 1.30 -32.74
CA VAL A 10 -17.29 1.51 -32.55
C VAL A 10 -16.56 0.17 -32.74
N VAL A 11 -15.71 0.09 -33.75
CA VAL A 11 -14.89 -1.11 -34.04
C VAL A 11 -13.48 -1.01 -33.44
N HIS A 12 -12.95 0.21 -33.35
CA HIS A 12 -11.61 0.43 -32.78
C HIS A 12 -11.50 1.80 -32.13
N ARG A 13 -10.68 1.89 -31.09
CA ARG A 13 -10.41 3.11 -30.33
C ARG A 13 -8.93 3.27 -30.09
N MET A 14 -8.43 4.46 -30.34
CA MET A 14 -7.08 4.92 -29.94
C MET A 14 -7.22 6.29 -29.31
N VAL A 15 -6.39 6.58 -28.31
CA VAL A 15 -6.39 7.88 -27.59
C VAL A 15 -4.99 8.46 -27.67
N GLY A 16 -4.91 9.74 -27.99
CA GLY A 16 -3.69 10.52 -28.10
C GLY A 16 -3.58 11.24 -29.44
N ALA A 17 -2.56 12.07 -29.57
CA ALA A 17 -2.14 12.73 -30.80
C ALA A 17 -0.92 12.00 -31.35
N GLY A 18 -0.97 11.57 -32.59
CA GLY A 18 0.13 10.87 -33.26
C GLY A 18 0.43 11.39 -34.65
N SER A 19 1.44 10.83 -35.31
CA SER A 19 1.77 11.10 -36.70
C SER A 19 0.69 10.58 -37.65
N ALA A 20 0.76 10.99 -38.94
CA ALA A 20 -0.10 10.42 -39.97
C ALA A 20 0.02 8.87 -40.04
N ASP A 21 1.25 8.35 -39.92
CA ASP A 21 1.50 6.91 -39.94
C ASP A 21 0.82 6.19 -38.76
N TRP A 22 0.80 6.81 -37.57
CA TRP A 22 0.06 6.29 -36.41
C TRP A 22 -1.44 6.20 -36.67
N LEU A 23 -2.03 7.23 -37.29
CA LEU A 23 -3.44 7.23 -37.65
C LEU A 23 -3.75 6.18 -38.74
N ILE A 24 -2.88 6.05 -39.75
CA ILE A 24 -3.01 5.04 -40.80
C ILE A 24 -2.93 3.62 -40.21
N ALA A 25 -1.99 3.37 -39.31
CA ALA A 25 -1.87 2.09 -38.61
C ALA A 25 -3.16 1.76 -37.82
N GLY A 26 -3.71 2.74 -37.11
CA GLY A 26 -4.99 2.58 -36.40
C GLY A 26 -6.17 2.30 -37.33
N ALA A 27 -6.22 2.96 -38.49
CA ALA A 27 -7.25 2.71 -39.50
C ALA A 27 -7.14 1.30 -40.12
N LYS A 28 -5.92 0.82 -40.38
CA LYS A 28 -5.67 -0.56 -40.82
C LYS A 28 -6.16 -1.57 -39.78
N LEU A 29 -5.82 -1.34 -38.51
CA LEU A 29 -6.26 -2.20 -37.41
C LEU A 29 -7.79 -2.15 -37.21
N ALA A 30 -8.43 -1.00 -37.37
CA ALA A 30 -9.87 -0.85 -37.31
C ALA A 30 -10.59 -1.68 -38.39
N ASN A 31 -9.99 -1.81 -39.58
CA ASN A 31 -10.51 -2.62 -40.70
C ASN A 31 -10.16 -4.10 -40.59
N ASP A 32 -9.38 -4.53 -39.58
CA ASP A 32 -9.11 -5.95 -39.38
C ASP A 32 -10.26 -6.58 -38.56
N PRO A 33 -11.07 -7.45 -39.15
CA PRO A 33 -12.25 -8.01 -38.50
C PRO A 33 -11.90 -8.99 -37.37
N GLN A 34 -10.62 -9.39 -37.23
CA GLN A 34 -10.15 -10.32 -36.21
C GLN A 34 -9.39 -9.62 -35.08
N ASN A 35 -8.74 -8.51 -35.38
CA ASN A 35 -7.81 -7.87 -34.46
C ASN A 35 -8.17 -6.42 -34.08
N ASN A 36 -9.29 -5.87 -34.59
CA ASN A 36 -9.80 -4.63 -34.05
C ASN A 36 -10.29 -4.81 -32.60
N LEU A 37 -10.38 -3.73 -31.83
CA LEU A 37 -10.70 -3.79 -30.41
C LEU A 37 -12.05 -4.49 -30.14
N SER A 38 -13.08 -4.23 -30.96
CA SER A 38 -14.41 -4.86 -30.82
C SER A 38 -14.34 -6.37 -31.02
N ALA A 39 -13.58 -6.83 -32.03
CA ALA A 39 -13.38 -8.27 -32.28
C ALA A 39 -12.62 -8.92 -31.12
N MET A 40 -11.57 -8.27 -30.59
CA MET A 40 -10.81 -8.77 -29.45
C MET A 40 -11.68 -8.86 -28.17
N ILE A 41 -12.53 -7.88 -27.92
CA ILE A 41 -13.50 -7.93 -26.80
C ILE A 41 -14.39 -9.18 -26.94
N LYS A 42 -14.98 -9.39 -28.11
CA LYS A 42 -15.85 -10.56 -28.35
C LYS A 42 -15.13 -11.90 -28.22
N ARG A 43 -13.88 -11.99 -28.69
CA ARG A 43 -13.05 -13.19 -28.55
C ARG A 43 -12.73 -13.47 -27.09
N TYR A 44 -12.40 -12.42 -26.32
CA TYR A 44 -12.17 -12.53 -24.89
C TYR A 44 -13.43 -12.96 -24.12
N GLU A 45 -14.59 -12.38 -24.43
CA GLU A 45 -15.90 -12.77 -23.87
C GLU A 45 -16.29 -14.21 -24.25
N ALA A 46 -15.88 -14.66 -25.44
CA ALA A 46 -16.04 -16.05 -25.89
C ALA A 46 -15.06 -17.03 -25.23
N GLY A 47 -14.18 -16.58 -24.37
CA GLY A 47 -13.27 -17.43 -23.59
C GLY A 47 -11.89 -17.63 -24.18
N GLU A 48 -11.48 -16.89 -25.21
CA GLU A 48 -10.13 -16.98 -25.74
C GLU A 48 -9.10 -16.43 -24.76
N ARG A 49 -8.09 -17.27 -24.40
CA ARG A 49 -7.10 -16.97 -23.37
C ARG A 49 -5.66 -17.31 -23.77
N GLY A 50 -5.40 -17.54 -25.05
CA GLY A 50 -4.06 -17.82 -25.55
C GLY A 50 -3.09 -16.67 -25.27
N GLU A 51 -1.83 -16.98 -24.95
CA GLU A 51 -0.80 -16.00 -24.58
C GLU A 51 -0.66 -14.87 -25.59
N GLN A 52 -0.53 -15.22 -26.87
CA GLN A 52 -0.40 -14.24 -27.96
C GLN A 52 -1.62 -13.32 -28.07
N PHE A 53 -2.83 -13.90 -27.93
CA PHE A 53 -4.06 -13.14 -27.95
C PHE A 53 -4.14 -12.17 -26.77
N LEU A 54 -3.91 -12.63 -25.53
CA LEU A 54 -3.99 -11.79 -24.33
C LEU A 54 -2.96 -10.67 -24.36
N SER A 55 -1.75 -10.94 -24.84
CA SER A 55 -0.70 -9.91 -25.01
C SER A 55 -1.15 -8.83 -26.04
N ALA A 56 -1.69 -9.25 -27.19
CA ALA A 56 -2.20 -8.31 -28.19
C ALA A 56 -3.42 -7.53 -27.68
N TYR A 57 -4.32 -8.19 -26.95
CA TYR A 57 -5.49 -7.55 -26.37
C TYR A 57 -5.11 -6.53 -25.29
N LEU A 58 -4.14 -6.83 -24.42
CA LEU A 58 -3.58 -5.89 -23.45
C LEU A 58 -3.03 -4.63 -24.12
N ALA A 59 -2.32 -4.79 -25.24
CA ALA A 59 -1.81 -3.67 -26.01
C ALA A 59 -2.94 -2.81 -26.62
N ALA A 60 -3.99 -3.45 -27.13
CA ALA A 60 -5.16 -2.76 -27.69
C ALA A 60 -5.94 -1.99 -26.60
N LEU A 61 -6.16 -2.58 -25.43
CA LEU A 61 -6.78 -1.93 -24.28
C LEU A 61 -5.94 -0.72 -23.79
N SER A 62 -4.62 -0.86 -23.79
CA SER A 62 -3.71 0.24 -23.44
C SER A 62 -3.85 1.42 -24.41
N ALA A 63 -3.85 1.14 -25.70
CA ALA A 63 -4.01 2.16 -26.75
C ALA A 63 -5.38 2.85 -26.69
N ALA A 64 -6.40 2.14 -26.22
CA ALA A 64 -7.75 2.66 -26.03
C ALA A 64 -7.97 3.38 -24.68
N TYR A 65 -6.98 3.42 -23.80
CA TYR A 65 -7.09 3.95 -22.41
C TYR A 65 -8.21 3.27 -21.59
N MET A 66 -8.34 1.97 -21.74
CA MET A 66 -9.29 1.13 -21.00
C MET A 66 -8.56 0.48 -19.81
N ALA A 67 -8.20 1.29 -18.82
CA ALA A 67 -7.29 0.87 -17.74
C ALA A 67 -7.88 -0.19 -16.80
N GLU A 68 -9.19 -0.17 -16.57
CA GLU A 68 -9.87 -1.14 -15.70
C GLU A 68 -9.91 -2.52 -16.35
N GLU A 69 -10.33 -2.58 -17.60
CA GLU A 69 -10.37 -3.82 -18.39
C GLU A 69 -8.96 -4.37 -18.59
N GLN A 70 -8.01 -3.48 -18.87
CA GLN A 70 -6.60 -3.86 -19.00
C GLN A 70 -6.07 -4.50 -17.71
N GLY A 71 -6.43 -3.97 -16.54
CA GLY A 71 -6.06 -4.55 -15.24
C GLY A 71 -6.63 -5.95 -15.04
N LYS A 72 -7.89 -6.18 -15.40
CA LYS A 72 -8.54 -7.50 -15.32
C LYS A 72 -7.87 -8.53 -16.25
N VAL A 73 -7.66 -8.15 -17.50
CA VAL A 73 -7.03 -9.03 -18.51
C VAL A 73 -5.57 -9.33 -18.12
N ALA A 74 -4.83 -8.35 -17.62
CA ALA A 74 -3.47 -8.54 -17.16
C ALA A 74 -3.40 -9.53 -15.98
N ALA A 75 -4.33 -9.43 -15.03
CA ALA A 75 -4.39 -10.35 -13.90
C ALA A 75 -4.65 -11.80 -14.37
N GLU A 76 -5.61 -12.02 -15.26
CA GLU A 76 -5.87 -13.35 -15.83
C GLU A 76 -4.66 -13.90 -16.59
N TYR A 77 -4.07 -13.08 -17.45
CA TYR A 77 -2.89 -13.47 -18.24
C TYR A 77 -1.73 -13.87 -17.33
N LEU A 78 -1.35 -13.00 -16.38
CA LEU A 78 -0.21 -13.23 -15.49
C LEU A 78 -0.44 -14.43 -14.55
N ASN A 79 -1.69 -14.66 -14.12
CA ASN A 79 -2.04 -15.84 -13.31
C ASN A 79 -1.88 -17.16 -14.06
N SER A 80 -2.07 -17.17 -15.39
CA SER A 80 -1.95 -18.36 -16.21
C SER A 80 -0.50 -18.77 -16.52
N LEU A 81 0.46 -17.85 -16.35
CA LEU A 81 1.85 -18.08 -16.72
C LEU A 81 2.58 -18.99 -15.73
N SER A 82 3.51 -19.81 -16.25
CA SER A 82 4.51 -20.49 -15.41
C SER A 82 5.52 -19.48 -14.84
N GLU A 83 6.36 -19.92 -13.90
CA GLU A 83 7.43 -19.06 -13.36
C GLU A 83 8.41 -18.61 -14.45
N GLU A 84 8.77 -19.54 -15.38
CA GLU A 84 9.66 -19.27 -16.50
C GLU A 84 9.08 -18.23 -17.47
N GLN A 85 7.80 -18.39 -17.80
CA GLN A 85 7.09 -17.43 -18.65
C GLN A 85 6.94 -16.07 -17.96
N LEU A 86 6.66 -16.06 -16.66
CA LEU A 86 6.52 -14.84 -15.87
C LEU A 86 7.86 -14.11 -15.75
N ALA A 87 8.98 -14.84 -15.67
CA ALA A 87 10.33 -14.32 -15.56
C ALA A 87 10.92 -13.91 -16.95
N THR A 88 10.12 -13.22 -17.76
CA THR A 88 10.58 -12.52 -18.97
C THR A 88 10.50 -11.02 -18.77
N LYS A 89 11.26 -10.26 -19.57
CA LYS A 89 11.27 -8.80 -19.44
C LYS A 89 9.89 -8.20 -19.70
N GLU A 90 9.19 -8.69 -20.70
CA GLU A 90 7.86 -8.23 -21.11
C GLU A 90 6.83 -8.49 -20.01
N ASN A 91 6.78 -9.69 -19.47
CA ASN A 91 5.85 -10.06 -18.42
C ASN A 91 6.19 -9.42 -17.08
N TRP A 92 7.48 -9.19 -16.79
CA TRP A 92 7.88 -8.44 -15.62
C TRP A 92 7.37 -6.99 -15.65
N GLU A 93 7.38 -6.32 -16.81
CA GLU A 93 6.78 -4.98 -16.94
C GLU A 93 5.28 -4.99 -16.63
N LEU A 94 4.55 -6.04 -17.03
CA LEU A 94 3.14 -6.19 -16.70
C LEU A 94 2.95 -6.45 -15.18
N VAL A 95 3.79 -7.29 -14.56
CA VAL A 95 3.77 -7.51 -13.10
C VAL A 95 3.99 -6.21 -12.35
N LYS A 96 4.98 -5.42 -12.73
CA LYS A 96 5.24 -4.12 -12.10
C LYS A 96 4.03 -3.19 -12.17
N LYS A 97 3.37 -3.16 -13.31
CA LYS A 97 2.28 -2.21 -13.58
C LYS A 97 0.95 -2.63 -12.98
N TYR A 98 0.60 -3.92 -13.06
CA TYR A 98 -0.77 -4.38 -12.79
C TYR A 98 -0.92 -5.25 -11.55
N VAL A 99 0.16 -5.76 -10.98
CA VAL A 99 0.06 -6.64 -9.81
C VAL A 99 0.56 -5.92 -8.57
N SER A 100 -0.32 -5.67 -7.61
CA SER A 100 0.03 -5.02 -6.33
C SER A 100 -0.35 -5.85 -5.10
N ASP A 101 -1.13 -6.91 -5.28
CA ASP A 101 -1.54 -7.78 -4.20
C ASP A 101 -0.48 -8.86 -3.92
N PRO A 102 0.16 -8.85 -2.73
CA PRO A 102 1.20 -9.82 -2.39
C PRO A 102 0.70 -11.26 -2.32
N LEU A 103 -0.62 -11.47 -2.16
CA LEU A 103 -1.24 -12.78 -2.13
C LEU A 103 -1.68 -13.28 -3.51
N SER A 104 -1.47 -12.50 -4.57
CA SER A 104 -1.72 -12.92 -5.94
C SER A 104 -0.71 -13.99 -6.38
N GLU A 105 -1.13 -14.93 -7.22
CA GLU A 105 -0.26 -15.99 -7.73
C GLU A 105 1.02 -15.47 -8.41
N PRO A 106 0.98 -14.38 -9.24
CA PRO A 106 2.21 -13.84 -9.81
C PRO A 106 3.22 -13.38 -8.76
N LEU A 107 2.81 -12.64 -7.72
CA LEU A 107 3.75 -12.17 -6.69
C LEU A 107 4.22 -13.30 -5.76
N LYS A 108 3.40 -14.32 -5.51
CA LYS A 108 3.86 -15.52 -4.80
C LYS A 108 4.95 -16.25 -5.59
N LYS A 109 4.79 -16.43 -6.91
CA LYS A 109 5.81 -17.01 -7.80
C LYS A 109 7.10 -16.17 -7.78
N VAL A 110 6.98 -14.82 -7.87
CA VAL A 110 8.13 -13.92 -7.76
C VAL A 110 8.86 -14.11 -6.44
N MET A 111 8.13 -14.19 -5.32
CA MET A 111 8.71 -14.37 -3.99
C MET A 111 9.45 -15.72 -3.85
N GLN A 112 8.87 -16.79 -4.38
CA GLN A 112 9.41 -18.14 -4.30
C GLN A 112 10.66 -18.33 -5.18
N SER A 113 10.70 -17.67 -6.33
CA SER A 113 11.75 -17.84 -7.35
C SER A 113 12.52 -16.55 -7.65
N ARG A 114 12.81 -15.73 -6.60
CA ARG A 114 13.42 -14.38 -6.73
C ARG A 114 14.64 -14.34 -7.65
N ASP A 115 15.50 -15.38 -7.58
CA ASP A 115 16.74 -15.41 -8.38
C ASP A 115 16.46 -15.39 -9.89
N LYS A 116 15.39 -16.03 -10.36
CA LYS A 116 14.97 -15.95 -11.77
C LYS A 116 14.63 -14.52 -12.17
N PHE A 117 13.90 -13.81 -11.30
CA PHE A 117 13.51 -12.42 -11.56
C PHE A 117 14.66 -11.42 -11.36
N TYR A 118 15.59 -11.71 -10.45
CA TYR A 118 16.81 -10.91 -10.32
C TYR A 118 17.65 -10.94 -11.60
N ALA A 119 17.71 -12.08 -12.29
CA ALA A 119 18.42 -12.20 -13.58
C ALA A 119 17.77 -11.35 -14.69
N VAL A 120 16.47 -11.13 -14.63
CA VAL A 120 15.70 -10.38 -15.65
C VAL A 120 15.65 -8.87 -15.36
N ALA A 121 15.45 -8.49 -14.10
CA ALA A 121 15.12 -7.12 -13.71
C ALA A 121 16.11 -6.48 -12.74
N GLY A 122 17.02 -7.26 -12.17
CA GLY A 122 17.92 -6.81 -11.10
C GLY A 122 17.29 -6.93 -9.72
N LYS A 123 18.13 -7.25 -8.73
CA LYS A 123 17.72 -7.51 -7.35
C LYS A 123 16.94 -6.33 -6.73
N GLU A 124 17.46 -5.12 -6.85
CA GLU A 124 16.86 -3.92 -6.24
C GLU A 124 15.43 -3.65 -6.73
N VAL A 125 15.19 -3.85 -8.03
CA VAL A 125 13.87 -3.62 -8.65
C VAL A 125 12.85 -4.65 -8.20
N VAL A 126 13.26 -5.91 -8.10
CA VAL A 126 12.37 -7.00 -7.64
C VAL A 126 12.06 -6.85 -6.16
N ASP A 127 13.08 -6.64 -5.32
CA ASP A 127 12.90 -6.43 -3.89
C ASP A 127 12.01 -5.21 -3.62
N TYR A 128 12.23 -4.09 -4.30
CA TYR A 128 11.39 -2.90 -4.19
C TYR A 128 9.93 -3.18 -4.54
N LYS A 129 9.67 -3.98 -5.59
CA LYS A 129 8.30 -4.38 -5.96
C LYS A 129 7.63 -5.21 -4.90
N LEU A 130 8.33 -6.20 -4.35
CA LEU A 130 7.84 -7.06 -3.28
C LEU A 130 7.59 -6.26 -1.99
N ASP A 131 8.55 -5.44 -1.59
CA ASP A 131 8.44 -4.55 -0.42
C ASP A 131 7.21 -3.64 -0.53
N ASN A 132 7.06 -2.94 -1.65
CA ASN A 132 5.91 -2.04 -1.84
C ASN A 132 4.57 -2.78 -1.84
N SER A 133 4.51 -3.97 -2.42
CA SER A 133 3.28 -4.76 -2.46
C SER A 133 2.89 -5.24 -1.07
N ILE A 134 3.84 -5.79 -0.31
CA ILE A 134 3.62 -6.27 1.06
C ILE A 134 3.30 -5.10 2.00
N MET A 135 4.14 -4.06 2.01
CA MET A 135 3.92 -2.90 2.88
C MET A 135 2.64 -2.16 2.54
N GLY A 136 2.31 -2.01 1.26
CA GLY A 136 1.05 -1.41 0.83
C GLY A 136 -0.17 -2.19 1.30
N ALA A 137 -0.15 -3.51 1.24
CA ALA A 137 -1.22 -4.37 1.77
C ALA A 137 -1.28 -4.29 3.30
N THR A 138 -0.14 -4.38 3.97
CA THR A 138 -0.01 -4.24 5.42
C THR A 138 -0.58 -2.91 5.90
N MET A 139 -0.19 -1.80 5.29
CA MET A 139 -0.67 -0.47 5.66
C MET A 139 -2.18 -0.31 5.47
N ARG A 140 -2.76 -0.88 4.40
CA ARG A 140 -4.22 -0.86 4.19
C ARG A 140 -4.96 -1.65 5.26
N LEU A 141 -4.48 -2.83 5.64
CA LEU A 141 -5.09 -3.67 6.66
C LEU A 141 -4.88 -3.10 8.07
N ALA A 142 -3.69 -2.55 8.34
CA ALA A 142 -3.35 -1.96 9.63
C ALA A 142 -3.89 -0.53 9.80
N ALA A 143 -4.43 0.10 8.75
CA ALA A 143 -4.94 1.47 8.83
C ALA A 143 -6.02 1.57 9.90
N TRP A 144 -5.75 2.43 10.88
CA TRP A 144 -6.69 2.78 11.92
C TRP A 144 -6.66 4.29 12.16
N ARG A 145 -7.82 4.90 12.31
CA ARG A 145 -7.97 6.30 12.75
C ARG A 145 -9.27 6.44 13.56
N PRO A 146 -9.32 7.29 14.58
CA PRO A 146 -10.57 7.61 15.25
C PRO A 146 -11.64 8.08 14.26
N GLY A 147 -12.84 7.50 14.34
CA GLY A 147 -13.96 7.86 13.45
C GLY A 147 -13.90 7.25 12.04
N MET A 148 -12.98 6.34 11.74
CA MET A 148 -13.03 5.56 10.50
C MET A 148 -14.03 4.42 10.59
N ASP A 149 -15.07 4.46 9.75
CA ASP A 149 -16.04 3.37 9.55
C ASP A 149 -15.50 2.25 8.64
N GLN A 150 -14.20 2.08 8.56
CA GLN A 150 -13.61 1.08 7.69
C GLN A 150 -13.79 -0.31 8.31
N VAL A 151 -14.48 -1.18 7.58
CA VAL A 151 -14.62 -2.58 7.96
C VAL A 151 -13.24 -3.25 7.94
N PHE A 152 -12.86 -3.85 9.07
CA PHE A 152 -11.63 -4.63 9.15
C PHE A 152 -11.83 -5.96 8.43
N ASP A 153 -11.04 -6.21 7.40
CA ASP A 153 -11.01 -7.50 6.70
C ASP A 153 -10.12 -8.49 7.48
N GLU A 154 -10.73 -9.12 8.51
CA GLU A 154 -10.04 -10.08 9.38
C GLU A 154 -9.49 -11.26 8.58
N LYS A 155 -10.28 -11.80 7.65
CA LYS A 155 -9.88 -12.92 6.81
C LYS A 155 -8.63 -12.56 6.00
N ARG A 156 -8.63 -11.40 5.37
CA ARG A 156 -7.49 -10.94 4.57
C ARG A 156 -6.25 -10.68 5.42
N ASN A 157 -6.45 -10.17 6.64
CA ASN A 157 -5.37 -9.98 7.60
C ASN A 157 -4.72 -11.32 7.99
N GLU A 158 -5.54 -12.34 8.29
CA GLU A 158 -5.05 -13.68 8.63
C GLU A 158 -4.34 -14.37 7.45
N GLU A 159 -4.88 -14.23 6.23
CA GLU A 159 -4.24 -14.74 5.01
C GLU A 159 -2.86 -14.12 4.80
N LEU A 160 -2.72 -12.80 4.98
CA LEU A 160 -1.42 -12.12 4.83
C LEU A 160 -0.45 -12.51 5.93
N ILE A 161 -0.90 -12.63 7.18
CA ILE A 161 -0.09 -13.13 8.29
C ILE A 161 0.42 -14.54 7.97
N GLY A 162 -0.46 -15.47 7.58
CA GLY A 162 -0.10 -16.83 7.23
C GLY A 162 0.93 -16.89 6.09
N TYR A 163 0.76 -16.08 5.07
CA TYR A 163 1.71 -15.96 3.97
C TYR A 163 3.08 -15.47 4.44
N LEU A 164 3.13 -14.37 5.21
CA LEU A 164 4.38 -13.79 5.70
C LEU A 164 5.15 -14.73 6.63
N LEU A 165 4.45 -15.58 7.38
CA LEU A 165 5.06 -16.62 8.20
C LEU A 165 5.64 -17.80 7.37
N SER A 166 5.16 -17.97 6.14
CA SER A 166 5.56 -19.09 5.26
C SER A 166 6.72 -18.75 4.32
N VAL A 167 7.12 -17.47 4.21
CA VAL A 167 8.14 -17.02 3.26
C VAL A 167 9.38 -16.47 3.96
N ASP A 168 10.54 -16.67 3.35
CA ASP A 168 11.78 -16.01 3.77
C ASP A 168 11.83 -14.59 3.19
N TYR A 169 11.30 -13.62 3.97
CA TYR A 169 11.24 -12.22 3.60
C TYR A 169 11.74 -11.35 4.77
N ALA A 170 12.80 -10.59 4.52
CA ALA A 170 13.44 -9.77 5.55
C ALA A 170 12.51 -8.72 6.19
N GLY A 171 11.51 -8.23 5.46
CA GLY A 171 10.51 -7.28 5.95
C GLY A 171 9.33 -7.91 6.71
N ALA A 172 9.23 -9.26 6.76
CA ALA A 172 8.12 -9.95 7.40
C ALA A 172 7.93 -9.59 8.87
N PRO A 173 8.97 -9.51 9.72
CA PRO A 173 8.78 -9.17 11.12
C PRO A 173 8.10 -7.81 11.31
N ALA A 174 8.49 -6.78 10.55
CA ALA A 174 7.90 -5.45 10.64
C ALA A 174 6.44 -5.42 10.14
N ALA A 175 6.13 -6.14 9.06
CA ALA A 175 4.78 -6.26 8.55
C ALA A 175 3.87 -7.02 9.53
N LEU A 176 4.34 -8.16 10.05
CA LEU A 176 3.63 -8.96 11.05
C LEU A 176 3.33 -8.15 12.33
N ALA A 177 4.30 -7.37 12.82
CA ALA A 177 4.10 -6.49 13.97
C ALA A 177 2.91 -5.55 13.77
N GLN A 178 2.81 -4.91 12.61
CA GLN A 178 1.70 -4.01 12.28
C GLN A 178 0.36 -4.76 12.17
N LEU A 179 0.34 -5.91 11.49
CA LEU A 179 -0.87 -6.70 11.30
C LEU A 179 -1.44 -7.24 12.63
N TYR A 180 -0.57 -7.77 13.50
CA TYR A 180 -0.99 -8.24 14.83
C TYR A 180 -1.50 -7.09 15.71
N THR A 181 -0.79 -5.96 15.73
CA THR A 181 -1.21 -4.79 16.52
C THR A 181 -2.57 -4.27 16.04
N ALA A 182 -2.77 -4.18 14.72
CA ALA A 182 -4.05 -3.79 14.16
C ALA A 182 -5.17 -4.76 14.52
N ALA A 183 -4.92 -6.07 14.53
CA ALA A 183 -5.90 -7.07 14.95
C ALA A 183 -6.30 -6.88 16.41
N TYR A 184 -5.36 -6.63 17.33
CA TYR A 184 -5.66 -6.33 18.72
C TYR A 184 -6.51 -5.07 18.88
N ILE A 185 -6.17 -3.98 18.19
CA ILE A 185 -6.95 -2.73 18.18
C ILE A 185 -8.39 -2.99 17.73
N ARG A 186 -8.57 -3.72 16.64
CA ARG A 186 -9.89 -4.01 16.07
C ARG A 186 -10.75 -4.91 16.94
N LYS A 187 -10.13 -5.80 17.71
CA LYS A 187 -10.80 -6.67 18.68
C LYS A 187 -11.06 -5.97 20.03
N GLY A 188 -10.57 -4.74 20.21
CA GLY A 188 -10.65 -4.03 21.50
C GLY A 188 -9.74 -4.61 22.58
N ASP A 189 -8.77 -5.45 22.20
CA ASP A 189 -7.78 -6.01 23.13
C ASP A 189 -6.58 -5.06 23.27
N PHE A 190 -6.80 -3.98 24.02
CA PHE A 190 -5.78 -2.96 24.25
C PHE A 190 -4.61 -3.43 25.12
N ARG A 191 -4.83 -4.44 25.98
CA ARG A 191 -3.74 -5.07 26.74
C ARG A 191 -2.84 -5.83 25.77
N GLY A 192 -3.38 -6.71 24.95
CA GLY A 192 -2.64 -7.42 23.91
C GLY A 192 -1.91 -6.47 22.94
N MET A 193 -2.55 -5.35 22.58
CA MET A 193 -1.91 -4.30 21.78
C MET A 193 -0.65 -3.73 22.46
N LEU A 194 -0.76 -3.28 23.73
CA LEU A 194 0.38 -2.70 24.46
C LEU A 194 1.50 -3.71 24.63
N ASP A 195 1.18 -4.95 24.98
CA ASP A 195 2.17 -6.00 25.19
C ASP A 195 2.90 -6.34 23.88
N LYS A 196 2.15 -6.43 22.74
CA LYS A 196 2.74 -6.61 21.40
C LYS A 196 3.62 -5.43 21.00
N MET A 197 3.19 -4.20 21.25
CA MET A 197 4.00 -3.02 20.95
C MET A 197 5.32 -3.00 21.76
N LYS A 198 5.29 -3.38 23.04
CA LYS A 198 6.49 -3.49 23.88
C LYS A 198 7.45 -4.57 23.38
N GLU A 199 6.91 -5.75 23.05
CA GLU A 199 7.67 -6.84 22.44
C GLU A 199 8.39 -6.36 21.18
N VAL A 200 7.62 -5.81 20.22
CA VAL A 200 8.13 -5.35 18.92
C VAL A 200 9.24 -4.31 19.07
N LEU A 201 9.05 -3.30 19.92
CA LEU A 201 10.02 -2.23 20.12
C LEU A 201 11.28 -2.71 20.85
N SER A 202 11.19 -3.79 21.65
CA SER A 202 12.36 -4.36 22.32
C SER A 202 13.34 -5.02 21.33
N TYR A 203 12.89 -5.43 20.16
CA TYR A 203 13.71 -6.11 19.14
C TYR A 203 14.34 -5.16 18.10
N ASN A 204 14.06 -3.86 18.12
CA ASN A 204 14.53 -2.87 17.14
C ASN A 204 14.27 -3.34 15.68
N MET A 205 13.08 -3.89 15.41
CA MET A 205 12.74 -4.54 14.15
C MET A 205 12.58 -3.54 12.97
N PHE A 206 12.39 -2.28 13.26
CA PHE A 206 12.14 -1.26 12.24
C PHE A 206 13.44 -0.54 11.85
N ARG A 207 13.44 0.05 10.66
CA ARG A 207 14.52 0.95 10.25
C ARG A 207 14.54 2.19 11.13
N ALA A 208 15.68 2.85 11.23
CA ALA A 208 15.85 4.06 12.05
C ALA A 208 14.71 5.08 11.82
N GLY A 209 14.04 5.48 12.88
CA GLY A 209 12.88 6.37 12.88
C GLY A 209 11.52 5.69 12.68
N ALA A 210 11.46 4.48 12.15
CA ALA A 210 10.20 3.79 11.93
C ALA A 210 9.59 3.26 13.25
N ASP A 211 10.39 2.96 14.26
CA ASP A 211 9.91 2.58 15.60
C ASP A 211 9.03 3.68 16.21
N GLN A 212 9.42 4.94 16.06
CA GLN A 212 8.66 6.09 16.56
C GLN A 212 7.31 6.22 15.81
N HIS A 213 7.30 6.03 14.51
CA HIS A 213 6.05 6.04 13.73
C HIS A 213 5.13 4.88 14.10
N TYR A 214 5.70 3.69 14.28
CA TYR A 214 4.91 2.54 14.75
C TYR A 214 4.29 2.83 16.11
N PHE A 215 5.07 3.33 17.06
CA PHE A 215 4.60 3.72 18.39
C PHE A 215 3.47 4.75 18.30
N GLN A 216 3.70 5.89 17.63
CA GLN A 216 2.73 6.98 17.50
C GLN A 216 1.41 6.52 16.87
N ASN A 217 1.48 5.77 15.78
CA ASN A 217 0.29 5.34 15.06
C ASN A 217 -0.59 4.41 15.88
N ASN A 218 -0.02 3.64 16.80
CA ASN A 218 -0.75 2.64 17.56
C ASN A 218 -1.14 3.09 18.97
N ILE A 219 -0.33 3.92 19.65
CA ILE A 219 -0.64 4.36 21.02
C ILE A 219 -1.94 5.19 21.09
N GLU A 220 -2.26 5.93 20.04
CA GLU A 220 -3.51 6.70 19.96
C GLU A 220 -4.77 5.83 19.97
N ALA A 221 -4.66 4.53 19.67
CA ALA A 221 -5.79 3.61 19.76
C ALA A 221 -6.36 3.50 21.18
N LEU A 222 -5.58 3.83 22.20
CA LEU A 222 -6.06 3.92 23.59
C LEU A 222 -7.15 4.97 23.79
N THR A 223 -7.38 5.88 22.84
CA THR A 223 -8.56 6.78 22.86
C THR A 223 -9.87 6.00 22.76
N LEU A 224 -9.86 4.76 22.24
CA LEU A 224 -11.00 3.85 22.20
C LEU A 224 -11.11 2.97 23.44
N CYS A 225 -10.07 2.92 24.27
CA CYS A 225 -10.02 2.07 25.45
C CYS A 225 -10.82 2.68 26.61
N ASP A 226 -11.70 1.89 27.24
CA ASP A 226 -12.45 2.33 28.42
C ASP A 226 -11.74 1.96 29.74
N ASP A 227 -10.70 1.11 29.69
CA ASP A 227 -9.88 0.81 30.86
C ASP A 227 -8.90 1.98 31.12
N LYS A 228 -9.28 2.78 32.14
CA LYS A 228 -8.50 3.95 32.55
C LYS A 228 -7.06 3.59 32.92
N ALA A 229 -6.81 2.43 33.54
CA ALA A 229 -5.48 2.03 33.96
C ALA A 229 -4.57 1.75 32.74
N LEU A 230 -5.13 1.16 31.67
CA LEU A 230 -4.39 0.98 30.42
C LEU A 230 -4.07 2.31 29.73
N VAL A 231 -5.00 3.25 29.74
CA VAL A 231 -4.77 4.59 29.19
C VAL A 231 -3.70 5.31 29.98
N GLU A 232 -3.71 5.25 31.32
CA GLU A 232 -2.66 5.83 32.18
C GLU A 232 -1.29 5.18 31.95
N GLU A 233 -1.24 3.87 31.70
CA GLU A 233 -0.02 3.15 31.30
C GLU A 233 0.52 3.69 29.97
N GLY A 234 -0.32 3.88 28.98
CA GLY A 234 0.03 4.47 27.69
C GLY A 234 0.57 5.90 27.83
N ILE A 235 -0.04 6.73 28.68
CA ILE A 235 0.41 8.09 28.97
C ILE A 235 1.84 8.09 29.54
N LYS A 236 2.12 7.21 30.51
CA LYS A 236 3.46 7.06 31.10
C LYS A 236 4.48 6.63 30.06
N TRP A 237 4.08 5.70 29.19
CA TRP A 237 4.97 5.21 28.14
C TRP A 237 5.29 6.30 27.09
N ILE A 238 4.31 7.19 26.77
CA ILE A 238 4.58 8.38 25.94
C ILE A 238 5.66 9.26 26.56
N ASP A 239 5.62 9.48 27.89
CA ASP A 239 6.64 10.27 28.58
C ASP A 239 8.03 9.65 28.46
N GLU A 240 8.15 8.33 28.63
CA GLU A 240 9.41 7.60 28.49
C GLU A 240 9.97 7.70 27.07
N VAL A 241 9.12 7.51 26.03
CA VAL A 241 9.52 7.63 24.64
C VAL A 241 9.92 9.06 24.30
N CYS A 242 9.19 10.05 24.80
CA CYS A 242 9.50 11.47 24.60
C CYS A 242 10.87 11.86 25.18
N LEU A 243 11.24 11.34 26.35
CA LEU A 243 12.55 11.57 26.96
C LEU A 243 13.68 11.05 26.07
N ASN A 244 13.48 9.91 25.42
CA ASN A 244 14.48 9.26 24.58
C ASN A 244 14.47 9.74 23.11
N THR A 245 13.57 10.64 22.75
CA THR A 245 13.44 11.20 21.40
C THR A 245 14.25 12.48 21.27
N SER A 246 15.05 12.62 20.21
CA SER A 246 15.85 13.83 19.94
C SER A 246 15.13 14.82 19.02
N ASP A 247 14.22 14.34 18.16
CA ASP A 247 13.47 15.16 17.20
C ASP A 247 12.32 15.91 17.87
N TYR A 248 12.29 17.23 17.69
CA TYR A 248 11.32 18.10 18.33
C TYR A 248 9.91 17.99 17.76
N PHE A 249 9.75 17.73 16.47
CA PHE A 249 8.44 17.52 15.87
C PHE A 249 7.83 16.19 16.33
N THR A 250 8.65 15.17 16.47
CA THR A 250 8.22 13.90 17.07
C THR A 250 7.80 14.09 18.52
N LYS A 251 8.56 14.88 19.32
CA LYS A 251 8.14 15.23 20.69
C LYS A 251 6.80 15.96 20.73
N ALA A 252 6.59 16.91 19.80
CA ALA A 252 5.32 17.62 19.69
C ALA A 252 4.15 16.66 19.39
N ASN A 253 4.32 15.77 18.44
CA ASN A 253 3.31 14.76 18.12
C ASN A 253 3.01 13.83 19.31
N LEU A 254 4.03 13.42 20.06
CA LEU A 254 3.86 12.62 21.28
C LEU A 254 3.05 13.37 22.34
N MET A 255 3.31 14.67 22.53
CA MET A 255 2.52 15.48 23.47
C MET A 255 1.09 15.69 23.01
N ASN A 256 0.84 15.79 21.72
CA ASN A 256 -0.51 15.81 21.17
C ASN A 256 -1.26 14.51 21.49
N SER A 257 -0.65 13.35 21.22
CA SER A 257 -1.23 12.04 21.55
C SER A 257 -1.50 11.92 23.06
N LYS A 258 -0.54 12.36 23.90
CA LYS A 258 -0.71 12.40 25.36
C LYS A 258 -1.91 13.25 25.78
N ALA A 259 -2.05 14.46 25.24
CA ALA A 259 -3.17 15.33 25.54
C ALA A 259 -4.53 14.70 25.20
N ARG A 260 -4.61 13.98 24.08
CA ARG A 260 -5.82 13.23 23.69
C ARG A 260 -6.17 12.14 24.68
N LEU A 261 -5.20 11.35 25.12
CA LEU A 261 -5.38 10.30 26.11
C LEU A 261 -5.79 10.88 27.49
N GLN A 262 -5.16 11.99 27.90
CA GLN A 262 -5.53 12.68 29.14
C GLN A 262 -6.96 13.22 29.09
N THR A 263 -7.36 13.79 27.96
CA THR A 263 -8.76 14.22 27.73
C THR A 263 -9.73 13.03 27.86
N LYS A 264 -9.38 11.87 27.27
CA LYS A 264 -10.19 10.64 27.36
C LYS A 264 -10.47 10.20 28.79
N ILE A 265 -9.47 10.33 29.70
CA ILE A 265 -9.62 9.92 31.12
C ILE A 265 -10.10 11.05 32.03
N GLY A 266 -10.41 12.23 31.48
CA GLY A 266 -10.90 13.39 32.24
C GLY A 266 -9.82 14.22 32.94
N ASP A 267 -8.54 14.01 32.63
CA ASP A 267 -7.42 14.84 33.13
C ASP A 267 -7.25 16.09 32.26
N THR A 268 -8.15 17.06 32.43
CA THR A 268 -8.15 18.31 31.65
C THR A 268 -6.91 19.16 31.90
N LEU A 269 -6.47 19.22 33.16
CA LEU A 269 -5.26 20.00 33.53
C LEU A 269 -3.99 19.40 32.92
N GLY A 270 -3.89 18.07 32.91
CA GLY A 270 -2.80 17.37 32.26
C GLY A 270 -2.83 17.59 30.75
N ALA A 271 -4.00 17.50 30.12
CA ALA A 271 -4.18 17.72 28.69
C ALA A 271 -3.76 19.13 28.27
N ASP A 272 -4.12 20.17 29.03
CA ASP A 272 -3.70 21.55 28.74
C ASP A 272 -2.19 21.73 28.86
N LYS A 273 -1.55 21.13 29.89
CA LYS A 273 -0.08 21.13 30.01
C LYS A 273 0.59 20.46 28.82
N SER A 274 0.08 19.31 28.39
CA SER A 274 0.64 18.58 27.24
C SER A 274 0.50 19.37 25.93
N LYS A 275 -0.59 20.10 25.73
CA LYS A 275 -0.75 21.04 24.60
C LYS A 275 0.24 22.19 24.63
N MET A 276 0.51 22.76 25.80
CA MET A 276 1.54 23.79 25.94
C MET A 276 2.95 23.26 25.62
N GLU A 277 3.24 22.02 26.00
CA GLU A 277 4.51 21.38 25.65
C GLU A 277 4.60 21.06 24.16
N GLU A 278 3.51 20.62 23.53
CA GLU A 278 3.41 20.45 22.07
C GLU A 278 3.80 21.74 21.34
N GLU A 279 3.19 22.88 21.72
CA GLU A 279 3.50 24.17 21.08
C GLU A 279 4.97 24.56 21.29
N LYS A 280 5.52 24.34 22.49
CA LYS A 280 6.92 24.61 22.80
C LYS A 280 7.86 23.79 21.93
N TYR A 281 7.57 22.49 21.76
CA TYR A 281 8.38 21.62 20.92
C TYR A 281 8.27 22.00 19.45
N ASN A 282 7.08 22.34 18.95
CA ASN A 282 6.90 22.82 17.58
C ASN A 282 7.73 24.08 17.30
N LYS A 283 7.68 25.08 18.19
CA LYS A 283 8.48 26.31 18.07
C LYS A 283 10.00 26.02 18.08
N GLU A 284 10.45 25.12 18.94
CA GLU A 284 11.87 24.74 18.99
C GLU A 284 12.29 23.96 17.72
N GLY A 285 11.44 23.06 17.20
CA GLY A 285 11.66 22.39 15.94
C GLY A 285 11.78 23.36 14.76
N GLU A 286 10.87 24.33 14.67
CA GLU A 286 10.92 25.39 13.66
C GLU A 286 12.20 26.24 13.77
N ARG A 287 12.58 26.63 14.98
CA ARG A 287 13.83 27.38 15.23
C ARG A 287 15.07 26.64 14.74
N ARG A 288 15.15 25.33 15.01
CA ARG A 288 16.29 24.49 14.63
C ARG A 288 16.31 24.13 13.15
N SER A 289 15.16 24.01 12.53
CA SER A 289 15.05 23.74 11.08
C SER A 289 15.29 24.97 10.19
N GLY A 290 15.53 26.14 10.77
CA GLY A 290 15.76 27.39 10.04
C GLY A 290 14.54 27.84 9.23
N GLY A 291 13.33 27.48 9.67
CA GLY A 291 12.05 27.87 9.02
C GLY A 291 11.76 27.12 7.71
N LYS A 292 12.53 26.10 7.37
CA LYS A 292 12.35 25.35 6.10
C LYS A 292 11.05 24.51 6.06
N VAL A 293 10.52 24.12 7.20
CA VAL A 293 9.34 23.23 7.28
C VAL A 293 8.03 23.97 7.00
N MET A 294 7.92 25.26 7.35
CA MET A 294 6.69 26.05 7.15
C MET A 294 6.32 26.31 5.67
N ARG A 295 7.26 26.18 4.72
CA ARG A 295 6.97 26.34 3.29
C ARG A 295 6.28 25.13 2.68
N ALA A 296 6.54 23.92 3.15
CA ALA A 296 5.95 22.69 2.60
C ALA A 296 4.49 22.47 3.03
N MET A 297 4.10 22.90 4.23
CA MET A 297 2.73 22.72 4.75
C MET A 297 1.72 23.78 4.25
N ARG A 298 2.18 24.90 3.66
CA ARG A 298 1.31 25.95 3.10
C ARG A 298 1.05 25.81 1.60
N MET A 299 1.60 24.77 0.96
CA MET A 299 1.47 24.54 -0.50
C MET A 299 0.63 23.30 -0.84
N ASN A 300 -0.08 22.71 0.11
CA ASN A 300 -1.04 21.61 -0.13
C ASN A 300 -2.45 22.01 0.33
#